data_d58e714cdca7f12e137151f1ef5f3de7
#
_entry.id   d58e714cdca7f12e137151f1ef5f3de7
#
_cell.length_a   1.000
_cell.length_b   1.000
_cell.length_c   1.000
_cell.angle_alpha   90.00
_cell.angle_beta   90.00
_cell.angle_gamma   90.00
#
_symmetry.space_group_name_H-M   'P 1'
#
loop_
_entity.id
_entity.type
_entity.pdbx_description
1 polymer ?
#
loop_
_entity_poly.entity_id
_entity_poly.type
_entity_poly.pdbx_seq_one_letter_code
_entity_poly.pdbx_strand_id
1 'polypeptide(L)'
;MLIVTPEITYLPLGMGNIANKLSAKAGGMADVSASLVAALFERGVDVHVALPHYRRLFHVEVADLLDAKLERYNNSLHSEDNGEQRIHLAEDRTFYYRDQVYPNYSEDSLNMGLVFQREVINNIIPSVKPDLIHCNDWMTGLIPGYARRCGIPTLFTVHNIHTQDTTLEAIENHGIDTAVFWQNLFFKQMPQNYEESRHINKVDLLTSGIFGAHFINTVSPTFLHEVVDGIHSFIQTQIQQEMANKYRAGCAKGILNAPDPDYSPLTDSSLAAKYSPENQTEMKRVNKIEFQKRTGLKVNPDAPIFFWPSRLDPIQKGPQLLSDILYAIIHDYWHKQLQVAFVANGAFYDVFKRIVIKHNFGDRVCVHGFEENLSRLGYAASDFILMPSLFEPCGLPQMIGPIYGSLPIVYDTGGLHDTVTHLDIGRSKGNGFVFKHHDAQGLRWAIDQAMNFYSLIPPVREAQITRIMKEGVATFNNDNTADEYVKIYEQMLKRPLISDISSMQTPITPIL
;
A
#
# COMPACT_ATOMS: atom_id res chain seq x y z
N MET A 1 -1.51 -14.42 16.19
CA MET A 1 -1.28 -12.96 16.10
C MET A 1 -2.49 -12.24 15.53
N LEU A 2 -2.63 -10.92 15.77
CA LEU A 2 -3.74 -10.10 15.26
C LEU A 2 -3.23 -8.97 14.37
N ILE A 3 -3.66 -8.91 13.11
CA ILE A 3 -3.42 -7.78 12.21
C ILE A 3 -4.66 -6.88 12.26
N VAL A 4 -4.47 -5.60 12.55
CA VAL A 4 -5.52 -4.59 12.61
C VAL A 4 -5.33 -3.61 11.46
N THR A 5 -6.28 -3.58 10.53
CA THR A 5 -6.20 -2.75 9.32
C THR A 5 -7.57 -2.15 8.96
N PRO A 6 -7.63 -0.87 8.53
CA PRO A 6 -8.89 -0.26 8.13
C PRO A 6 -9.35 -0.66 6.73
N GLU A 7 -8.48 -1.26 5.91
CA GLU A 7 -8.79 -1.65 4.52
C GLU A 7 -8.08 -2.94 4.12
N ILE A 8 -8.71 -3.69 3.20
CA ILE A 8 -8.17 -4.93 2.64
C ILE A 8 -8.78 -5.19 1.26
N THR A 9 -8.05 -5.87 0.36
CA THR A 9 -8.54 -6.25 -0.96
C THR A 9 -9.12 -7.66 -1.03
N TYR A 10 -8.51 -8.61 -0.33
CA TYR A 10 -8.97 -9.99 -0.27
C TYR A 10 -8.43 -10.67 0.99
N LEU A 11 -8.99 -11.83 1.32
CA LEU A 11 -8.46 -12.73 2.33
C LEU A 11 -8.42 -14.16 1.80
N PRO A 12 -7.44 -14.97 2.22
CA PRO A 12 -7.31 -16.36 1.76
C PRO A 12 -8.54 -17.21 2.09
N LEU A 13 -8.90 -18.10 1.18
CA LEU A 13 -9.86 -19.16 1.46
C LEU A 13 -9.35 -19.99 2.64
N GLY A 14 -10.24 -20.31 3.59
CA GLY A 14 -9.86 -21.03 4.82
C GLY A 14 -9.72 -20.14 6.06
N MET A 15 -9.64 -18.81 5.92
CA MET A 15 -9.70 -17.90 7.07
C MET A 15 -11.13 -17.70 7.61
N GLY A 16 -12.15 -18.06 6.84
CA GLY A 16 -13.56 -17.95 7.22
C GLY A 16 -14.48 -17.92 5.99
N ASN A 17 -15.76 -18.19 6.18
CA ASN A 17 -16.75 -18.37 5.10
C ASN A 17 -17.00 -17.09 4.27
N ILE A 18 -16.62 -15.92 4.78
CA ILE A 18 -16.81 -14.62 4.10
C ILE A 18 -15.51 -14.06 3.54
N ALA A 19 -14.38 -14.78 3.63
CA ALA A 19 -13.07 -14.27 3.23
C ALA A 19 -13.02 -13.73 1.79
N ASN A 20 -13.65 -14.44 0.84
CA ASN A 20 -13.70 -14.08 -0.57
C ASN A 20 -14.68 -12.95 -0.91
N LYS A 21 -15.48 -12.49 0.05
CA LYS A 21 -16.47 -11.42 -0.12
C LYS A 21 -15.99 -10.08 0.47
N LEU A 22 -14.89 -10.09 1.19
CA LEU A 22 -14.38 -8.91 1.89
C LEU A 22 -13.40 -8.16 0.98
N SER A 23 -13.85 -7.05 0.42
CA SER A 23 -12.98 -6.14 -0.33
C SER A 23 -13.39 -4.70 -0.04
N ALA A 24 -12.48 -3.95 0.60
CA ALA A 24 -12.62 -2.52 0.86
C ALA A 24 -11.28 -1.84 0.63
N LYS A 25 -11.11 -1.22 -0.54
CA LYS A 25 -9.86 -0.61 -0.99
C LYS A 25 -10.01 0.89 -1.15
N ALA A 26 -9.07 1.64 -0.58
CA ALA A 26 -8.89 3.06 -0.84
C ALA A 26 -7.48 3.37 -1.35
N GLY A 27 -6.49 2.57 -0.97
CA GLY A 27 -5.09 2.78 -1.34
C GLY A 27 -4.28 1.49 -1.41
N GLY A 28 -2.96 1.64 -1.48
CA GLY A 28 -2.03 0.51 -1.53
C GLY A 28 -1.95 -0.30 -0.24
N MET A 29 -2.38 0.26 0.90
CA MET A 29 -2.38 -0.46 2.18
C MET A 29 -3.31 -1.67 2.14
N ALA A 30 -4.45 -1.60 1.42
CA ALA A 30 -5.37 -2.71 1.26
C ALA A 30 -4.71 -3.92 0.59
N ASP A 31 -3.97 -3.70 -0.50
CA ASP A 31 -3.24 -4.75 -1.22
C ASP A 31 -2.13 -5.34 -0.35
N VAL A 32 -1.37 -4.47 0.32
CA VAL A 32 -0.25 -4.87 1.20
C VAL A 32 -0.74 -5.70 2.38
N SER A 33 -1.82 -5.25 3.05
CA SER A 33 -2.41 -5.98 4.18
C SER A 33 -2.92 -7.36 3.75
N ALA A 34 -3.60 -7.44 2.59
CA ALA A 34 -4.09 -8.69 2.03
C ALA A 34 -2.94 -9.66 1.71
N SER A 35 -1.93 -9.18 1.00
CA SER A 35 -0.78 -9.98 0.60
C SER A 35 0.04 -10.48 1.80
N LEU A 36 0.24 -9.64 2.83
CA LEU A 36 0.93 -10.05 4.06
C LEU A 36 0.13 -11.11 4.81
N VAL A 37 -1.18 -10.91 4.98
CA VAL A 37 -2.05 -11.91 5.62
C VAL A 37 -2.02 -13.23 4.86
N ALA A 38 -2.12 -13.21 3.54
CA ALA A 38 -2.06 -14.41 2.70
C ALA A 38 -0.73 -15.15 2.87
N ALA A 39 0.39 -14.44 2.76
CA ALA A 39 1.71 -15.02 2.90
C ALA A 39 1.98 -15.62 4.29
N LEU A 40 1.45 -15.01 5.36
CA LEU A 40 1.53 -15.54 6.72
C LEU A 40 0.64 -16.76 6.90
N PHE A 41 -0.58 -16.71 6.39
CA PHE A 41 -1.53 -17.83 6.47
C PHE A 41 -1.03 -19.07 5.73
N GLU A 42 -0.51 -18.91 4.49
CA GLU A 42 0.07 -19.98 3.68
C GLU A 42 1.28 -20.64 4.35
N ARG A 43 2.04 -19.88 5.16
CA ARG A 43 3.16 -20.40 5.97
C ARG A 43 2.70 -21.09 7.25
N GLY A 44 1.40 -21.19 7.51
CA GLY A 44 0.84 -21.84 8.70
C GLY A 44 0.88 -20.99 9.97
N VAL A 45 1.06 -19.68 9.84
CA VAL A 45 0.96 -18.76 10.98
C VAL A 45 -0.49 -18.68 11.44
N ASP A 46 -0.71 -18.73 12.74
CA ASP A 46 -2.02 -18.44 13.32
C ASP A 46 -2.28 -16.93 13.31
N VAL A 47 -2.75 -16.45 12.13
CA VAL A 47 -3.03 -15.04 11.85
C VAL A 47 -4.52 -14.76 11.87
N HIS A 48 -4.91 -13.77 12.67
CA HIS A 48 -6.26 -13.20 12.76
C HIS A 48 -6.25 -11.78 12.19
N VAL A 49 -7.37 -11.33 11.60
CA VAL A 49 -7.51 -10.01 11.01
C VAL A 49 -8.70 -9.28 11.60
N ALA A 50 -8.51 -8.04 12.06
CA ALA A 50 -9.55 -7.13 12.48
C ALA A 50 -9.81 -6.05 11.41
N LEU A 51 -11.06 -5.90 10.99
CA LEU A 51 -11.53 -4.99 9.94
C LEU A 51 -12.80 -4.26 10.36
N PRO A 52 -13.05 -3.01 9.91
CA PRO A 52 -14.39 -2.42 10.00
C PRO A 52 -15.39 -3.20 9.15
N HIS A 53 -16.62 -3.36 9.64
CA HIS A 53 -17.65 -4.08 8.90
C HIS A 53 -18.33 -3.20 7.84
N TYR A 54 -17.67 -3.00 6.70
CA TYR A 54 -18.19 -2.24 5.56
C TYR A 54 -19.23 -3.05 4.77
N ARG A 55 -20.41 -3.25 5.30
CA ARG A 55 -21.45 -4.11 4.69
C ARG A 55 -21.70 -3.80 3.23
N ARG A 56 -21.83 -2.49 2.89
CA ARG A 56 -22.09 -2.05 1.52
C ARG A 56 -20.89 -2.26 0.59
N LEU A 57 -19.68 -2.01 1.06
CA LEU A 57 -18.45 -2.22 0.26
C LEU A 57 -18.17 -3.71 0.06
N PHE A 58 -18.42 -4.52 1.07
CA PHE A 58 -18.23 -5.97 1.00
C PHE A 58 -19.29 -6.69 0.17
N HIS A 59 -20.36 -6.01 -0.26
CA HIS A 59 -21.52 -6.63 -0.92
C HIS A 59 -22.07 -7.86 -0.19
N VAL A 60 -21.93 -7.89 1.14
CA VAL A 60 -22.42 -9.00 1.97
C VAL A 60 -23.90 -8.82 2.21
N GLU A 61 -24.72 -9.72 1.67
CA GLU A 61 -26.15 -9.76 1.98
C GLU A 61 -26.42 -10.28 3.39
N VAL A 62 -27.57 -9.90 3.98
CA VAL A 62 -27.96 -10.38 5.31
C VAL A 62 -28.08 -11.91 5.34
N ALA A 63 -28.50 -12.52 4.22
CA ALA A 63 -28.57 -13.97 4.06
C ALA A 63 -27.19 -14.63 4.24
N ASP A 64 -26.13 -14.09 3.63
CA ASP A 64 -24.76 -14.61 3.78
C ASP A 64 -24.26 -14.59 5.23
N LEU A 65 -24.64 -13.56 5.99
CA LEU A 65 -24.27 -13.45 7.41
C LEU A 65 -25.05 -14.44 8.28
N LEU A 66 -26.31 -14.72 7.93
CA LEU A 66 -27.14 -15.70 8.63
C LEU A 66 -26.64 -17.11 8.33
N ASP A 67 -26.33 -17.42 7.09
CA ASP A 67 -25.76 -18.71 6.68
C ASP A 67 -24.41 -18.96 7.35
N ALA A 68 -23.52 -17.98 7.38
CA ALA A 68 -22.25 -18.06 8.11
C ALA A 68 -22.44 -18.29 9.63
N LYS A 69 -23.48 -17.71 10.24
CA LYS A 69 -23.82 -17.96 11.65
C LYS A 69 -24.40 -19.35 11.86
N LEU A 70 -25.25 -19.81 10.96
CA LEU A 70 -25.83 -21.16 11.02
C LEU A 70 -24.79 -22.26 10.82
N GLU A 71 -23.88 -22.07 9.87
CA GLU A 71 -22.75 -22.98 9.67
C GLU A 71 -21.85 -23.06 10.92
N ARG A 72 -21.55 -21.91 11.55
CA ARG A 72 -20.78 -21.90 12.82
C ARG A 72 -21.49 -22.69 13.91
N TYR A 73 -22.80 -22.49 14.06
CA TYR A 73 -23.59 -23.21 15.05
C TYR A 73 -23.59 -24.70 14.77
N ASN A 74 -23.78 -25.11 13.52
CA ASN A 74 -23.76 -26.52 13.12
C ASN A 74 -22.38 -27.13 13.27
N ASN A 75 -21.29 -26.42 12.91
CA ASN A 75 -19.93 -26.89 13.09
C ASN A 75 -19.54 -27.02 14.56
N SER A 76 -20.01 -26.12 15.44
CA SER A 76 -19.80 -26.21 16.88
C SER A 76 -20.50 -27.42 17.52
N LEU A 77 -21.54 -27.97 16.86
CA LEU A 77 -22.26 -29.16 17.32
C LEU A 77 -21.65 -30.46 16.82
N HIS A 78 -20.84 -30.44 15.75
CA HIS A 78 -20.45 -31.64 15.00
C HIS A 78 -18.95 -31.86 14.78
N SER A 79 -18.06 -30.98 15.23
CA SER A 79 -16.65 -31.18 14.94
C SER A 79 -15.72 -30.93 16.11
N GLU A 80 -14.74 -31.83 16.24
CA GLU A 80 -13.47 -31.63 16.91
C GLU A 80 -12.53 -30.67 16.11
N ASP A 81 -12.92 -30.24 14.92
CA ASP A 81 -12.22 -29.29 14.07
C ASP A 81 -12.98 -27.96 14.07
N ASN A 82 -12.73 -27.15 15.10
CA ASN A 82 -13.11 -25.75 15.16
C ASN A 82 -12.34 -25.04 14.04
N GLY A 83 -12.92 -24.89 12.85
CA GLY A 83 -12.47 -23.94 11.83
C GLY A 83 -12.43 -22.56 12.49
N GLU A 84 -11.31 -22.22 13.12
CA GLU A 84 -11.16 -21.01 13.92
C GLU A 84 -11.50 -19.81 13.06
N GLN A 85 -12.47 -19.01 13.52
CA GLN A 85 -12.80 -17.77 12.85
C GLN A 85 -11.62 -16.81 12.98
N ARG A 86 -10.90 -16.60 11.87
CA ARG A 86 -9.72 -15.73 11.82
C ARG A 86 -10.04 -14.31 11.36
N ILE A 87 -11.29 -14.03 10.98
CA ILE A 87 -11.76 -12.73 10.53
C ILE A 87 -12.67 -12.13 11.59
N HIS A 88 -12.31 -10.95 12.09
CA HIS A 88 -13.03 -10.23 13.13
C HIS A 88 -13.52 -8.89 12.57
N LEU A 89 -14.83 -8.76 12.39
CA LEU A 89 -15.45 -7.55 11.87
C LEU A 89 -15.88 -6.65 13.04
N ALA A 90 -15.41 -5.42 13.04
CA ALA A 90 -15.85 -4.37 13.96
C ALA A 90 -17.26 -3.93 13.59
N GLU A 91 -18.23 -4.26 14.44
CA GLU A 91 -19.67 -4.08 14.19
C GLU A 91 -20.16 -2.73 14.69
N ASP A 92 -20.36 -1.77 13.79
CA ASP A 92 -21.00 -0.50 14.12
C ASP A 92 -21.71 0.11 12.90
N ARG A 93 -22.80 0.85 13.13
CA ARG A 93 -23.56 1.54 12.09
C ARG A 93 -22.71 2.54 11.30
N THR A 94 -21.67 3.08 11.90
CA THR A 94 -20.70 3.99 11.28
C THR A 94 -20.09 3.39 10.01
N PHE A 95 -19.94 2.06 9.90
CA PHE A 95 -19.35 1.38 8.77
C PHE A 95 -20.35 0.89 7.73
N TYR A 96 -21.56 0.54 8.13
CA TYR A 96 -22.49 -0.29 7.33
C TYR A 96 -22.86 0.27 5.97
N TYR A 97 -23.03 1.59 5.86
CA TYR A 97 -23.59 2.24 4.68
C TYR A 97 -22.59 3.11 3.91
N ARG A 98 -21.30 2.91 4.16
CA ARG A 98 -20.23 3.67 3.50
C ARG A 98 -20.08 3.25 2.04
N ASP A 99 -19.90 4.25 1.15
CA ASP A 99 -19.57 4.06 -0.26
C ASP A 99 -18.06 4.03 -0.52
N GLN A 100 -17.26 4.45 0.48
CA GLN A 100 -15.81 4.50 0.41
C GLN A 100 -15.21 4.31 1.80
N VAL A 101 -14.00 3.76 1.85
CA VAL A 101 -13.28 3.48 3.10
C VAL A 101 -12.99 4.76 3.86
N TYR A 102 -12.45 5.79 3.20
CA TYR A 102 -12.16 7.07 3.83
C TYR A 102 -13.17 8.12 3.41
N PRO A 103 -13.95 8.67 4.34
CA PRO A 103 -14.89 9.75 4.04
C PRO A 103 -14.16 11.04 3.66
N ASN A 104 -14.86 11.90 2.91
CA ASN A 104 -14.32 13.17 2.43
C ASN A 104 -14.12 14.22 3.53
N TYR A 105 -14.76 14.04 4.70
CA TYR A 105 -14.69 14.97 5.83
C TYR A 105 -13.79 14.43 6.93
N SER A 106 -12.91 15.27 7.46
CA SER A 106 -11.94 14.92 8.50
C SER A 106 -12.61 14.43 9.78
N GLU A 107 -13.72 15.06 10.20
CA GLU A 107 -14.48 14.69 11.39
C GLU A 107 -15.10 13.29 11.28
N ASP A 108 -15.67 12.97 10.12
CA ASP A 108 -16.20 11.63 9.85
C ASP A 108 -15.11 10.56 9.87
N SER A 109 -13.91 10.90 9.37
CA SER A 109 -12.75 10.01 9.40
C SER A 109 -12.27 9.74 10.82
N LEU A 110 -12.23 10.78 11.66
CA LEU A 110 -11.86 10.65 13.07
C LEU A 110 -12.88 9.79 13.83
N ASN A 111 -14.18 10.07 13.68
CA ASN A 111 -15.26 9.27 14.29
C ASN A 111 -15.14 7.79 13.90
N MET A 112 -14.94 7.51 12.61
CA MET A 112 -14.78 6.15 12.12
C MET A 112 -13.54 5.46 12.71
N GLY A 113 -12.41 6.17 12.79
CA GLY A 113 -11.18 5.65 13.40
C GLY A 113 -11.32 5.34 14.88
N LEU A 114 -12.03 6.20 15.64
CA LEU A 114 -12.28 5.97 17.07
C LEU A 114 -13.23 4.79 17.31
N VAL A 115 -14.31 4.69 16.53
CA VAL A 115 -15.26 3.56 16.62
C VAL A 115 -14.58 2.24 16.27
N PHE A 116 -13.70 2.23 15.26
CA PHE A 116 -12.94 1.02 14.90
C PHE A 116 -12.04 0.58 16.06
N GLN A 117 -11.26 1.49 16.61
CA GLN A 117 -10.37 1.21 17.73
C GLN A 117 -11.12 0.76 18.98
N ARG A 118 -12.32 1.34 19.24
CA ARG A 118 -13.20 0.88 20.33
C ARG A 118 -13.54 -0.60 20.20
N GLU A 119 -14.02 -1.02 19.03
CA GLU A 119 -14.38 -2.42 18.80
C GLU A 119 -13.16 -3.36 18.92
N VAL A 120 -12.00 -2.92 18.42
CA VAL A 120 -10.77 -3.72 18.54
C VAL A 120 -10.35 -3.84 20.00
N ILE A 121 -10.32 -2.74 20.75
CA ILE A 121 -9.87 -2.71 22.16
C ILE A 121 -10.84 -3.47 23.07
N ASN A 122 -12.15 -3.19 22.95
CA ASN A 122 -13.13 -3.69 23.91
C ASN A 122 -13.63 -5.10 23.60
N ASN A 123 -13.62 -5.53 22.33
CA ASN A 123 -14.25 -6.77 21.90
C ASN A 123 -13.28 -7.75 21.23
N ILE A 124 -12.48 -7.29 20.26
CA ILE A 124 -11.67 -8.21 19.43
C ILE A 124 -10.43 -8.70 20.19
N ILE A 125 -9.63 -7.81 20.78
CA ILE A 125 -8.44 -8.20 21.55
C ILE A 125 -8.79 -9.16 22.69
N PRO A 126 -9.82 -8.90 23.53
CA PRO A 126 -10.20 -9.83 24.59
C PRO A 126 -10.69 -11.19 24.09
N SER A 127 -11.31 -11.24 22.90
CA SER A 127 -11.79 -12.48 22.28
C SER A 127 -10.64 -13.30 21.67
N VAL A 128 -9.75 -12.67 20.91
CA VAL A 128 -8.64 -13.33 20.19
C VAL A 128 -7.49 -13.68 21.14
N LYS A 129 -7.21 -12.84 22.13
CA LYS A 129 -6.07 -12.97 23.06
C LYS A 129 -4.73 -13.14 22.32
N PRO A 130 -4.37 -12.22 21.41
CA PRO A 130 -3.22 -12.39 20.55
C PRO A 130 -1.91 -12.29 21.34
N ASP A 131 -0.90 -13.06 20.95
CA ASP A 131 0.47 -12.94 21.47
C ASP A 131 1.20 -11.70 20.92
N LEU A 132 0.74 -11.17 19.78
CA LEU A 132 1.30 -10.00 19.10
C LEU A 132 0.20 -9.30 18.29
N ILE A 133 0.22 -7.97 18.28
CA ILE A 133 -0.67 -7.15 17.46
C ILE A 133 0.15 -6.37 16.44
N HIS A 134 -0.28 -6.39 15.18
CA HIS A 134 0.24 -5.54 14.10
C HIS A 134 -0.80 -4.49 13.71
N CYS A 135 -0.49 -3.23 13.95
CA CYS A 135 -1.35 -2.06 13.71
C CYS A 135 -0.91 -1.31 12.46
N ASN A 136 -1.86 -0.70 11.73
CA ASN A 136 -1.60 0.01 10.48
C ASN A 136 -2.17 1.44 10.52
N ASP A 137 -1.30 2.44 10.44
CA ASP A 137 -1.58 3.88 10.40
C ASP A 137 -2.42 4.44 11.56
N TRP A 138 -2.72 5.73 11.51
CA TRP A 138 -3.35 6.52 12.57
C TRP A 138 -4.70 5.97 13.06
N MET A 139 -5.47 5.30 12.20
CA MET A 139 -6.76 4.69 12.57
C MET A 139 -6.63 3.52 13.55
N THR A 140 -5.41 3.11 13.87
CA THR A 140 -5.10 2.07 14.86
C THR A 140 -4.18 2.59 15.96
N GLY A 141 -3.95 3.91 16.03
CA GLY A 141 -2.91 4.56 16.83
C GLY A 141 -3.08 4.47 18.35
N LEU A 142 -4.31 4.25 18.87
CA LEU A 142 -4.55 4.05 20.31
C LEU A 142 -4.25 2.62 20.77
N ILE A 143 -4.32 1.65 19.85
CA ILE A 143 -4.19 0.23 20.16
C ILE A 143 -2.83 -0.13 20.77
N PRO A 144 -1.68 0.38 20.26
CA PRO A 144 -0.38 0.12 20.87
C PRO A 144 -0.29 0.58 22.34
N GLY A 145 -0.86 1.76 22.66
CA GLY A 145 -0.90 2.27 24.01
C GLY A 145 -1.69 1.37 24.96
N TYR A 146 -2.85 0.87 24.54
CA TYR A 146 -3.66 -0.09 25.28
C TYR A 146 -2.97 -1.46 25.40
N ALA A 147 -2.45 -1.97 24.29
CA ALA A 147 -1.78 -3.28 24.26
C ALA A 147 -0.56 -3.33 25.19
N ARG A 148 0.19 -2.21 25.31
CA ARG A 148 1.29 -2.07 26.26
C ARG A 148 0.82 -2.29 27.71
N ARG A 149 -0.37 -1.77 28.06
CA ARG A 149 -0.96 -2.01 29.38
C ARG A 149 -1.32 -3.48 29.62
N CYS A 150 -1.69 -4.19 28.54
CA CYS A 150 -2.00 -5.62 28.59
C CYS A 150 -0.75 -6.53 28.50
N GLY A 151 0.44 -5.97 28.32
CA GLY A 151 1.67 -6.74 28.13
C GLY A 151 1.77 -7.43 26.77
N ILE A 152 1.01 -6.97 25.76
CA ILE A 152 1.01 -7.53 24.41
C ILE A 152 1.97 -6.72 23.53
N PRO A 153 3.01 -7.34 22.93
CA PRO A 153 3.90 -6.64 22.01
C PRO A 153 3.17 -6.19 20.76
N THR A 154 3.52 -4.98 20.27
CA THR A 154 2.90 -4.38 19.10
C THR A 154 3.93 -3.92 18.07
N LEU A 155 3.69 -4.29 16.80
CA LEU A 155 4.29 -3.67 15.63
C LEU A 155 3.33 -2.60 15.11
N PHE A 156 3.84 -1.43 14.75
CA PHE A 156 3.06 -0.35 14.15
C PHE A 156 3.66 0.07 12.81
N THR A 157 2.92 -0.19 11.72
CA THR A 157 3.34 0.20 10.36
C THR A 157 2.85 1.61 10.03
N VAL A 158 3.79 2.46 9.63
CA VAL A 158 3.55 3.80 9.10
C VAL A 158 3.57 3.73 7.58
N HIS A 159 2.39 3.62 6.96
CA HIS A 159 2.23 3.64 5.50
C HIS A 159 2.26 5.06 4.95
N ASN A 160 1.79 6.03 5.75
CA ASN A 160 1.77 7.45 5.41
C ASN A 160 1.90 8.28 6.71
N ILE A 161 2.24 9.54 6.55
CA ILE A 161 2.40 10.50 7.67
C ILE A 161 1.11 11.27 8.00
N HIS A 162 -0.03 10.87 7.44
CA HIS A 162 -1.32 11.47 7.76
C HIS A 162 -1.74 11.13 9.19
N THR A 163 -2.21 12.12 9.93
CA THR A 163 -2.67 11.95 11.31
C THR A 163 -3.93 12.74 11.60
N GLN A 164 -4.57 12.43 12.73
CA GLN A 164 -5.70 13.16 13.32
C GLN A 164 -5.43 13.43 14.80
N ASP A 165 -5.93 14.56 15.27
CA ASP A 165 -5.83 14.96 16.67
C ASP A 165 -7.19 14.83 17.37
N THR A 166 -7.17 14.39 18.61
CA THR A 166 -8.37 14.29 19.44
C THR A 166 -8.06 14.54 20.92
N THR A 167 -9.08 14.66 21.79
CA THR A 167 -8.92 14.76 23.24
C THR A 167 -9.26 13.43 23.90
N LEU A 168 -8.79 13.20 25.14
CA LEU A 168 -9.18 12.01 25.91
C LEU A 168 -10.71 11.96 26.10
N GLU A 169 -11.34 13.09 26.38
CA GLU A 169 -12.80 13.17 26.49
C GLU A 169 -13.52 12.71 25.22
N ALA A 170 -13.05 13.10 24.04
CA ALA A 170 -13.63 12.65 22.78
C ALA A 170 -13.44 11.15 22.58
N ILE A 171 -12.29 10.59 22.94
CA ILE A 171 -12.03 9.15 22.91
C ILE A 171 -13.00 8.40 23.84
N GLU A 172 -13.17 8.91 25.05
CA GLU A 172 -14.06 8.33 26.07
C GLU A 172 -15.53 8.39 25.66
N ASN A 173 -15.96 9.49 25.04
CA ASN A 173 -17.31 9.63 24.50
C ASN A 173 -17.61 8.59 23.39
N HIS A 174 -16.57 8.01 22.78
CA HIS A 174 -16.70 6.87 21.85
C HIS A 174 -16.67 5.51 22.57
N GLY A 175 -16.53 5.46 23.89
CA GLY A 175 -16.58 4.24 24.69
C GLY A 175 -15.24 3.53 24.88
N ILE A 176 -14.12 4.25 24.77
CA ILE A 176 -12.77 3.74 25.09
C ILE A 176 -12.36 4.32 26.44
N ASP A 177 -12.10 3.46 27.43
CA ASP A 177 -11.59 3.87 28.75
C ASP A 177 -10.11 4.26 28.66
N THR A 178 -9.86 5.56 28.48
CA THR A 178 -8.49 6.09 28.38
C THR A 178 -7.77 6.16 29.72
N ALA A 179 -8.47 6.17 30.84
CA ALA A 179 -7.88 6.29 32.18
C ALA A 179 -6.86 5.19 32.48
N VAL A 180 -7.04 4.02 31.86
CA VAL A 180 -6.16 2.86 32.08
C VAL A 180 -4.85 2.89 31.28
N PHE A 181 -4.75 3.72 30.22
CA PHE A 181 -3.56 3.71 29.34
C PHE A 181 -3.13 5.09 28.78
N TRP A 182 -3.76 6.19 29.22
CA TRP A 182 -3.45 7.55 28.72
C TRP A 182 -1.96 7.90 28.76
N GLN A 183 -1.22 7.40 29.73
CA GLN A 183 0.22 7.62 29.87
C GLN A 183 1.04 7.01 28.71
N ASN A 184 0.45 6.10 27.95
CA ASN A 184 1.07 5.47 26.77
C ASN A 184 0.67 6.16 25.45
N LEU A 185 -0.03 7.31 25.52
CA LEU A 185 -0.41 8.13 24.38
C LEU A 185 0.51 9.32 24.23
N PHE A 186 0.62 9.84 23.01
CA PHE A 186 1.41 11.03 22.71
C PHE A 186 0.52 12.27 22.70
N PHE A 187 0.83 13.22 23.57
CA PHE A 187 0.12 14.48 23.71
C PHE A 187 0.89 15.61 23.03
N LYS A 188 0.18 16.59 22.46
CA LYS A 188 0.81 17.79 21.88
C LYS A 188 1.56 18.64 22.90
N GLN A 189 1.11 18.63 24.14
CA GLN A 189 1.77 19.27 25.28
C GLN A 189 2.07 18.20 26.34
N MET A 190 3.19 18.32 27.02
CA MET A 190 3.54 17.37 28.07
C MET A 190 2.42 17.28 29.11
N PRO A 191 1.76 16.13 29.29
CA PRO A 191 0.65 16.00 30.21
C PRO A 191 1.18 16.02 31.65
N GLN A 192 0.54 16.81 32.53
CA GLN A 192 0.89 16.83 33.96
C GLN A 192 0.08 15.79 34.73
N ASN A 193 -1.21 15.72 34.46
CA ASN A 193 -2.10 14.71 35.02
C ASN A 193 -3.25 14.40 34.06
N TYR A 194 -4.04 13.40 34.41
CA TYR A 194 -5.15 12.93 33.58
C TYR A 194 -6.26 13.99 33.40
N GLU A 195 -6.70 14.60 34.50
CA GLU A 195 -7.84 15.53 34.50
C GLU A 195 -7.56 16.78 33.65
N GLU A 196 -6.37 17.36 33.78
CA GLU A 196 -5.98 18.53 32.98
C GLU A 196 -5.84 18.17 31.49
N SER A 197 -5.34 16.98 31.20
CA SER A 197 -5.13 16.53 29.81
C SER A 197 -6.43 16.13 29.11
N ARG A 198 -7.46 15.77 29.87
CA ARG A 198 -8.69 15.16 29.38
C ARG A 198 -9.45 16.04 28.37
N HIS A 199 -9.59 17.32 28.65
CA HIS A 199 -10.47 18.22 27.90
C HIS A 199 -9.76 19.04 26.81
N ILE A 200 -8.52 19.45 27.02
CA ILE A 200 -7.85 20.46 26.20
C ILE A 200 -6.55 19.99 25.55
N ASN A 201 -5.84 19.05 26.17
CA ASN A 201 -4.56 18.58 25.63
C ASN A 201 -4.80 17.48 24.58
N LYS A 202 -4.51 17.81 23.33
CA LYS A 202 -4.77 16.92 22.21
C LYS A 202 -3.78 15.78 22.14
N VAL A 203 -4.30 14.59 21.87
CA VAL A 203 -3.58 13.38 21.52
C VAL A 203 -3.46 13.31 20.00
N ASP A 204 -2.25 13.13 19.49
CA ASP A 204 -2.00 12.83 18.09
C ASP A 204 -2.04 11.31 17.88
N LEU A 205 -2.92 10.85 16.99
CA LEU A 205 -3.19 9.41 16.85
C LEU A 205 -2.04 8.64 16.19
N LEU A 206 -1.41 9.18 15.12
CA LEU A 206 -0.28 8.52 14.48
C LEU A 206 0.93 8.48 15.42
N THR A 207 1.26 9.62 16.03
CA THR A 207 2.39 9.70 16.96
C THR A 207 2.16 8.83 18.19
N SER A 208 0.90 8.70 18.67
CA SER A 208 0.56 7.77 19.76
C SER A 208 0.81 6.31 19.37
N GLY A 209 0.49 5.93 18.13
CA GLY A 209 0.81 4.61 17.60
C GLY A 209 2.31 4.35 17.59
N ILE A 210 3.10 5.30 17.09
CA ILE A 210 4.57 5.23 17.09
C ILE A 210 5.13 5.16 18.52
N PHE A 211 4.69 6.04 19.41
CA PHE A 211 5.14 6.12 20.81
C PHE A 211 4.79 4.86 21.59
N GLY A 212 3.54 4.41 21.52
CA GLY A 212 3.03 3.24 22.26
C GLY A 212 3.55 1.90 21.77
N ALA A 213 3.91 1.76 20.49
CA ALA A 213 4.37 0.51 19.91
C ALA A 213 5.73 0.05 20.48
N HIS A 214 5.99 -1.26 20.47
CA HIS A 214 7.28 -1.85 20.81
C HIS A 214 8.26 -1.75 19.65
N PHE A 215 7.77 -1.96 18.45
CA PHE A 215 8.54 -1.83 17.22
C PHE A 215 7.72 -1.06 16.18
N ILE A 216 8.36 -0.28 15.32
CA ILE A 216 7.72 0.38 14.19
C ILE A 216 8.37 -0.03 12.87
N ASN A 217 7.60 -0.02 11.80
CA ASN A 217 8.19 -0.03 10.49
C ASN A 217 7.54 1.02 9.58
N THR A 218 8.34 1.47 8.62
CA THR A 218 7.87 2.18 7.43
C THR A 218 7.89 1.24 6.24
N VAL A 219 7.29 1.68 5.15
CA VAL A 219 7.17 0.89 3.92
C VAL A 219 8.34 1.11 2.94
N SER A 220 9.45 1.67 3.42
CA SER A 220 10.71 1.83 2.70
C SER A 220 11.84 2.17 3.67
N PRO A 221 13.07 1.62 3.50
CA PRO A 221 14.25 2.02 4.25
C PRO A 221 14.60 3.49 4.05
N THR A 222 14.64 3.97 2.81
CA THR A 222 14.97 5.36 2.49
C THR A 222 13.94 6.32 3.05
N PHE A 223 12.64 6.02 2.96
CA PHE A 223 11.62 6.88 3.57
C PHE A 223 11.78 6.98 5.10
N LEU A 224 12.12 5.88 5.78
CA LEU A 224 12.44 5.93 7.21
C LEU A 224 13.58 6.90 7.50
N HIS A 225 14.67 6.84 6.73
CA HIS A 225 15.82 7.74 6.89
C HIS A 225 15.44 9.18 6.58
N GLU A 226 14.73 9.44 5.49
CA GLU A 226 14.25 10.78 5.13
C GLU A 226 13.42 11.43 6.25
N VAL A 227 12.56 10.65 6.91
CA VAL A 227 11.77 11.14 8.06
C VAL A 227 12.69 11.41 9.26
N VAL A 228 13.55 10.46 9.62
CA VAL A 228 14.46 10.58 10.77
C VAL A 228 15.43 11.77 10.61
N ASP A 229 15.93 12.00 9.39
CA ASP A 229 16.87 13.07 9.07
C ASP A 229 16.20 14.43 8.80
N GLY A 230 14.84 14.47 8.80
CA GLY A 230 14.08 15.71 8.62
C GLY A 230 14.16 16.29 7.21
N ILE A 231 14.32 15.46 6.20
CA ILE A 231 14.38 15.89 4.79
C ILE A 231 13.08 16.56 4.34
N HIS A 232 11.94 16.10 4.86
CA HIS A 232 10.62 16.60 4.51
C HIS A 232 10.10 17.59 5.54
N SER A 233 10.19 18.88 5.25
CA SER A 233 9.76 19.98 6.16
C SER A 233 8.26 20.00 6.47
N PHE A 234 7.42 19.30 5.70
CA PHE A 234 5.98 19.19 5.93
C PHE A 234 5.62 18.12 6.96
N ILE A 235 6.55 17.24 7.36
CA ILE A 235 6.31 16.25 8.41
C ILE A 235 6.32 16.94 9.77
N GLN A 236 5.31 16.67 10.57
CA GLN A 236 5.21 17.24 11.91
C GLN A 236 6.39 16.81 12.78
N THR A 237 6.98 17.77 13.51
CA THR A 237 8.19 17.56 14.30
C THR A 237 8.07 16.43 15.31
N GLN A 238 6.89 16.23 15.93
CA GLN A 238 6.67 15.14 16.87
C GLN A 238 6.75 13.76 16.23
N ILE A 239 6.21 13.59 15.01
CA ILE A 239 6.31 12.35 14.26
C ILE A 239 7.77 12.04 13.96
N GLN A 240 8.51 13.03 13.44
CA GLN A 240 9.93 12.91 13.17
C GLN A 240 10.75 12.51 14.40
N GLN A 241 10.51 13.20 15.53
CA GLN A 241 11.23 12.95 16.78
C GLN A 241 10.98 11.54 17.31
N GLU A 242 9.71 11.10 17.34
CA GLU A 242 9.39 9.76 17.84
C GLU A 242 9.90 8.65 16.91
N MET A 243 9.85 8.82 15.60
CA MET A 243 10.46 7.89 14.67
C MET A 243 11.98 7.84 14.84
N ALA A 244 12.63 8.99 15.03
CA ALA A 244 14.07 9.07 15.31
C ALA A 244 14.44 8.38 16.65
N ASN A 245 13.61 8.51 17.69
CA ASN A 245 13.78 7.82 18.96
C ASN A 245 13.73 6.30 18.79
N LYS A 246 12.71 5.80 18.07
CA LYS A 246 12.58 4.36 17.75
C LYS A 246 13.75 3.85 16.91
N TYR A 247 14.18 4.61 15.91
CA TYR A 247 15.32 4.25 15.07
C TYR A 247 16.62 4.13 15.87
N ARG A 248 16.93 5.13 16.71
CA ARG A 248 18.12 5.10 17.59
C ARG A 248 18.09 3.96 18.60
N ALA A 249 16.89 3.56 19.04
CA ALA A 249 16.68 2.43 19.94
C ALA A 249 16.77 1.05 19.25
N GLY A 250 16.96 0.99 17.94
CA GLY A 250 16.95 -0.25 17.16
C GLY A 250 15.55 -0.89 17.06
N CYS A 251 14.49 -0.09 17.26
CA CYS A 251 13.10 -0.52 17.24
C CYS A 251 12.32 0.05 16.01
N ALA A 252 13.03 0.36 14.94
CA ALA A 252 12.46 0.83 13.68
C ALA A 252 13.14 0.21 12.48
N LYS A 253 12.37 -0.15 11.44
CA LYS A 253 12.89 -0.71 10.19
C LYS A 253 12.04 -0.27 9.00
N GLY A 254 12.65 -0.02 7.84
CA GLY A 254 11.95 0.08 6.57
C GLY A 254 11.78 -1.29 5.94
N ILE A 255 10.56 -1.65 5.53
CA ILE A 255 10.26 -2.88 4.80
C ILE A 255 9.48 -2.50 3.56
N LEU A 256 10.02 -2.82 2.38
CA LEU A 256 9.34 -2.57 1.12
C LEU A 256 8.09 -3.44 1.00
N ASN A 257 7.01 -2.83 0.54
CA ASN A 257 5.83 -3.57 0.09
C ASN A 257 6.13 -4.26 -1.25
N ALA A 258 5.31 -5.23 -1.61
CA ALA A 258 5.32 -5.84 -2.94
C ALA A 258 3.97 -5.65 -3.63
N PRO A 259 3.94 -5.63 -4.97
CA PRO A 259 2.69 -5.65 -5.73
C PRO A 259 1.88 -6.92 -5.45
N ASP A 260 0.56 -6.81 -5.57
CA ASP A 260 -0.32 -7.97 -5.54
C ASP A 260 0.06 -8.98 -6.64
N PRO A 261 0.10 -10.30 -6.37
CA PRO A 261 0.43 -11.33 -7.36
C PRO A 261 -0.45 -11.32 -8.61
N ASP A 262 -1.65 -10.75 -8.54
CA ASP A 262 -2.54 -10.58 -9.69
C ASP A 262 -2.00 -9.58 -10.73
N TYR A 263 -1.01 -8.75 -10.36
CA TYR A 263 -0.26 -7.95 -11.33
C TYR A 263 0.77 -8.80 -12.08
N SER A 264 0.28 -9.64 -12.97
CA SER A 264 1.10 -10.54 -13.80
C SER A 264 0.63 -10.53 -15.26
N PRO A 265 1.47 -10.15 -16.22
CA PRO A 265 1.08 -10.16 -17.63
C PRO A 265 0.77 -11.55 -18.16
N LEU A 266 1.12 -12.62 -17.42
CA LEU A 266 0.79 -14.01 -17.77
C LEU A 266 -0.67 -14.35 -17.49
N THR A 267 -1.27 -13.77 -16.45
CA THR A 267 -2.58 -14.17 -15.93
C THR A 267 -3.63 -13.08 -15.98
N ASP A 268 -3.23 -11.81 -16.01
CA ASP A 268 -4.13 -10.65 -15.93
C ASP A 268 -5.22 -10.69 -17.00
N SER A 269 -6.47 -10.75 -16.57
CA SER A 269 -7.64 -10.85 -17.45
C SER A 269 -8.01 -9.52 -18.13
N SER A 270 -7.45 -8.40 -17.69
CA SER A 270 -7.70 -7.07 -18.25
C SER A 270 -6.93 -6.84 -19.56
N LEU A 271 -5.95 -7.69 -19.88
CA LEU A 271 -5.12 -7.58 -21.05
C LEU A 271 -5.80 -8.11 -22.31
N ALA A 272 -5.59 -7.41 -23.44
CA ALA A 272 -6.00 -7.91 -24.75
C ALA A 272 -5.16 -9.11 -25.20
N ALA A 273 -3.88 -9.18 -24.81
CA ALA A 273 -3.01 -10.31 -25.02
C ALA A 273 -2.12 -10.52 -23.80
N LYS A 274 -2.13 -11.73 -23.25
CA LYS A 274 -1.24 -12.17 -22.17
C LYS A 274 0.16 -12.44 -22.71
N TYR A 275 1.21 -12.24 -21.88
CA TYR A 275 2.59 -12.40 -22.35
C TYR A 275 3.56 -12.74 -21.23
N SER A 276 4.68 -13.31 -21.65
CA SER A 276 5.87 -13.54 -20.85
C SER A 276 7.00 -12.60 -21.28
N PRO A 277 8.12 -12.55 -20.53
CA PRO A 277 9.30 -11.78 -20.96
C PRO A 277 9.82 -12.16 -22.37
N GLU A 278 9.62 -13.40 -22.82
CA GLU A 278 10.14 -13.92 -24.10
C GLU A 278 9.34 -13.42 -25.31
N ASN A 279 8.03 -13.17 -25.17
CA ASN A 279 7.16 -12.72 -26.27
C ASN A 279 6.59 -11.31 -26.04
N GLN A 280 7.16 -10.55 -25.09
CA GLN A 280 6.67 -9.24 -24.69
C GLN A 280 6.60 -8.24 -25.86
N THR A 281 7.54 -8.26 -26.79
CA THR A 281 7.60 -7.32 -27.91
C THR A 281 6.32 -7.34 -28.75
N GLU A 282 5.87 -8.53 -29.15
CA GLU A 282 4.68 -8.67 -29.98
C GLU A 282 3.39 -8.41 -29.19
N MET A 283 3.29 -8.97 -27.98
CA MET A 283 2.06 -8.92 -27.20
C MET A 283 1.82 -7.54 -26.59
N LYS A 284 2.87 -6.81 -26.19
CA LYS A 284 2.74 -5.41 -25.79
C LYS A 284 2.21 -4.53 -26.92
N ARG A 285 2.55 -4.81 -28.19
CA ARG A 285 1.98 -4.10 -29.34
C ARG A 285 0.48 -4.31 -29.46
N VAL A 286 -0.01 -5.53 -29.21
CA VAL A 286 -1.45 -5.83 -29.20
C VAL A 286 -2.15 -5.05 -28.10
N ASN A 287 -1.61 -5.08 -26.88
CA ASN A 287 -2.14 -4.36 -25.73
C ASN A 287 -2.10 -2.83 -25.96
N LYS A 288 -1.05 -2.30 -26.58
CA LYS A 288 -0.91 -0.89 -26.93
C LYS A 288 -2.00 -0.43 -27.91
N ILE A 289 -2.25 -1.20 -28.97
CA ILE A 289 -3.32 -0.90 -29.95
C ILE A 289 -4.69 -0.89 -29.26
N GLU A 290 -4.97 -1.88 -28.40
CA GLU A 290 -6.24 -1.92 -27.67
C GLU A 290 -6.40 -0.74 -26.71
N PHE A 291 -5.35 -0.42 -25.96
CA PHE A 291 -5.34 0.75 -25.05
C PHE A 291 -5.57 2.06 -25.81
N GLN A 292 -4.87 2.27 -26.95
CA GLN A 292 -5.04 3.44 -27.78
C GLN A 292 -6.48 3.58 -28.30
N LYS A 293 -7.10 2.47 -28.73
CA LYS A 293 -8.51 2.47 -29.17
C LYS A 293 -9.45 2.85 -28.04
N ARG A 294 -9.27 2.24 -26.85
CA ARG A 294 -10.15 2.51 -25.70
C ARG A 294 -10.00 3.93 -25.16
N THR A 295 -8.81 4.51 -25.28
CA THR A 295 -8.51 5.85 -24.73
C THR A 295 -8.66 7.00 -25.75
N GLY A 296 -8.92 6.70 -27.02
CA GLY A 296 -9.03 7.69 -28.08
C GLY A 296 -7.70 8.26 -28.57
N LEU A 297 -6.57 7.70 -28.15
CA LEU A 297 -5.26 8.03 -28.68
C LEU A 297 -5.13 7.57 -30.13
N LYS A 298 -4.30 8.26 -30.93
CA LYS A 298 -4.01 7.81 -32.29
C LYS A 298 -3.39 6.43 -32.29
N VAL A 299 -4.01 5.49 -32.97
CA VAL A 299 -3.52 4.11 -33.06
C VAL A 299 -2.20 4.06 -33.82
N ASN A 300 -1.12 3.79 -33.10
CA ASN A 300 0.21 3.53 -33.65
C ASN A 300 1.01 2.67 -32.66
N PRO A 301 1.25 1.38 -32.96
CA PRO A 301 1.99 0.49 -32.05
C PRO A 301 3.47 0.88 -31.86
N ASP A 302 4.02 1.74 -32.74
CA ASP A 302 5.39 2.25 -32.65
C ASP A 302 5.50 3.60 -31.93
N ALA A 303 4.38 4.16 -31.47
CA ALA A 303 4.40 5.39 -30.67
C ALA A 303 4.83 5.09 -29.22
N PRO A 304 5.78 5.83 -28.63
CA PRO A 304 6.08 5.71 -27.21
C PRO A 304 4.90 6.21 -26.37
N ILE A 305 4.49 5.42 -25.37
CA ILE A 305 3.45 5.78 -24.41
C ILE A 305 4.06 5.98 -23.03
N PHE A 306 3.89 7.18 -22.47
CA PHE A 306 4.17 7.53 -21.11
C PHE A 306 2.87 7.46 -20.30
N PHE A 307 2.80 6.58 -19.30
CA PHE A 307 1.60 6.31 -18.54
C PHE A 307 1.71 6.86 -17.11
N TRP A 308 0.66 7.53 -16.66
CA TRP A 308 0.51 8.03 -15.31
C TRP A 308 -0.56 7.22 -14.57
N PRO A 309 -0.19 6.28 -13.68
CA PRO A 309 -1.13 5.37 -13.01
C PRO A 309 -1.61 5.86 -11.64
N SER A 310 -1.01 6.92 -11.09
CA SER A 310 -1.27 7.36 -9.71
C SER A 310 -2.22 8.55 -9.66
N ARG A 311 -2.79 8.82 -8.47
CA ARG A 311 -3.66 9.99 -8.25
C ARG A 311 -2.97 11.28 -8.69
N LEU A 312 -3.75 12.19 -9.27
CA LEU A 312 -3.27 13.51 -9.69
C LEU A 312 -3.29 14.50 -8.50
N ASP A 313 -2.52 14.15 -7.46
CA ASP A 313 -2.37 14.89 -6.22
C ASP A 313 -1.24 15.90 -6.33
N PRO A 314 -1.50 17.22 -6.19
CA PRO A 314 -0.49 18.26 -6.38
C PRO A 314 0.55 18.33 -5.25
N ILE A 315 0.23 17.82 -4.07
CA ILE A 315 1.14 17.88 -2.91
C ILE A 315 2.17 16.77 -2.99
N GLN A 316 1.72 15.54 -3.28
CA GLN A 316 2.56 14.36 -3.24
C GLN A 316 3.09 13.94 -4.60
N LYS A 317 2.22 13.86 -5.63
CA LYS A 317 2.53 13.14 -6.88
C LYS A 317 3.21 13.97 -7.96
N GLY A 318 3.30 15.30 -7.79
CA GLY A 318 4.03 16.19 -8.70
C GLY A 318 3.44 16.38 -10.10
N PRO A 319 2.10 16.36 -10.32
CA PRO A 319 1.52 16.54 -11.65
C PRO A 319 1.84 17.92 -12.26
N GLN A 320 2.13 18.92 -11.42
CA GLN A 320 2.55 20.26 -11.86
C GLN A 320 3.82 20.21 -12.69
N LEU A 321 4.81 19.37 -12.34
CA LEU A 321 6.06 19.26 -13.10
C LEU A 321 5.78 18.81 -14.54
N LEU A 322 4.87 17.84 -14.71
CA LEU A 322 4.50 17.37 -16.03
C LEU A 322 3.63 18.40 -16.78
N SER A 323 2.74 19.10 -16.08
CA SER A 323 1.91 20.14 -16.71
C SER A 323 2.74 21.27 -17.31
N ASP A 324 3.87 21.61 -16.66
CA ASP A 324 4.77 22.69 -17.10
C ASP A 324 5.54 22.33 -18.38
N ILE A 325 5.83 21.05 -18.61
CA ILE A 325 6.61 20.60 -19.75
C ILE A 325 5.81 19.84 -20.81
N LEU A 326 4.53 19.53 -20.56
CA LEU A 326 3.71 18.66 -21.43
C LEU A 326 3.67 19.17 -22.88
N TYR A 327 3.46 20.47 -23.06
CA TYR A 327 3.49 21.06 -24.40
C TYR A 327 4.84 20.82 -25.10
N ALA A 328 5.93 21.11 -24.42
CA ALA A 328 7.28 20.99 -24.97
C ALA A 328 7.62 19.55 -25.35
N ILE A 329 7.33 18.58 -24.49
CA ILE A 329 7.64 17.16 -24.79
C ILE A 329 6.81 16.63 -25.96
N ILE A 330 5.53 16.98 -26.06
CA ILE A 330 4.69 16.58 -27.20
C ILE A 330 5.22 17.21 -28.49
N HIS A 331 5.59 18.49 -28.46
CA HIS A 331 6.11 19.20 -29.62
C HIS A 331 7.47 18.65 -30.09
N ASP A 332 8.43 18.48 -29.19
CA ASP A 332 9.79 18.06 -29.53
C ASP A 332 9.82 16.61 -30.04
N TYR A 333 8.98 15.74 -29.48
CA TYR A 333 8.84 14.34 -29.90
C TYR A 333 7.65 14.09 -30.82
N TRP A 334 7.14 15.15 -31.49
CA TRP A 334 6.02 15.04 -32.44
C TRP A 334 6.31 14.02 -33.54
N HIS A 335 7.52 14.03 -34.07
CA HIS A 335 7.97 13.12 -35.13
C HIS A 335 8.00 11.63 -34.69
N LYS A 336 8.16 11.36 -33.38
CA LYS A 336 8.07 10.02 -32.77
C LYS A 336 6.64 9.62 -32.42
N GLN A 337 5.69 10.55 -32.58
CA GLN A 337 4.29 10.38 -32.20
C GLN A 337 4.12 10.06 -30.68
N LEU A 338 4.95 10.65 -29.83
CA LEU A 338 4.88 10.50 -28.39
C LEU A 338 3.46 10.69 -27.86
N GLN A 339 3.03 9.80 -26.98
CA GLN A 339 1.73 9.82 -26.32
C GLN A 339 1.88 9.85 -24.80
N VAL A 340 0.96 10.54 -24.12
CA VAL A 340 0.87 10.56 -22.65
C VAL A 340 -0.54 10.16 -22.26
N ALA A 341 -0.63 9.21 -21.32
CA ALA A 341 -1.91 8.67 -20.89
C ALA A 341 -2.08 8.78 -19.37
N PHE A 342 -3.21 9.32 -18.95
CA PHE A 342 -3.63 9.39 -17.57
C PHE A 342 -4.86 8.49 -17.37
N VAL A 343 -4.80 7.56 -16.40
CA VAL A 343 -5.96 6.82 -15.90
C VAL A 343 -6.01 7.05 -14.40
N ALA A 344 -6.50 8.22 -14.01
CA ALA A 344 -6.34 8.72 -12.65
C ALA A 344 -7.39 9.77 -12.29
N ASN A 345 -7.76 9.82 -11.00
CA ASN A 345 -8.54 10.87 -10.39
C ASN A 345 -7.63 11.85 -9.64
N GLY A 346 -8.11 13.06 -9.38
CA GLY A 346 -7.41 14.04 -8.54
C GLY A 346 -7.54 15.48 -9.05
N ALA A 347 -7.00 16.41 -8.29
CA ALA A 347 -7.19 17.85 -8.51
C ALA A 347 -6.63 18.36 -9.87
N PHE A 348 -5.63 17.68 -10.45
CA PHE A 348 -5.06 18.06 -11.75
C PHE A 348 -5.76 17.44 -12.96
N TYR A 349 -6.81 16.64 -12.76
CA TYR A 349 -7.57 16.04 -13.86
C TYR A 349 -8.06 17.07 -14.87
N ASP A 350 -8.74 18.12 -14.40
CA ASP A 350 -9.25 19.20 -15.28
C ASP A 350 -8.14 20.10 -15.83
N VAL A 351 -7.01 20.20 -15.13
CA VAL A 351 -5.83 20.94 -15.64
C VAL A 351 -5.32 20.29 -16.91
N PHE A 352 -5.08 18.97 -16.89
CA PHE A 352 -4.63 18.25 -18.07
C PHE A 352 -5.67 18.25 -19.20
N LYS A 353 -6.95 18.09 -18.90
CA LYS A 353 -8.02 18.22 -19.90
C LYS A 353 -7.99 19.59 -20.60
N ARG A 354 -7.83 20.67 -19.85
CA ARG A 354 -7.71 22.02 -20.44
C ARG A 354 -6.47 22.15 -21.33
N ILE A 355 -5.33 21.59 -20.95
CA ILE A 355 -4.11 21.59 -21.77
C ILE A 355 -4.36 20.85 -23.09
N VAL A 356 -4.98 19.65 -23.03
CA VAL A 356 -5.32 18.85 -24.22
C VAL A 356 -6.21 19.65 -25.20
N ILE A 357 -7.26 20.28 -24.70
CA ILE A 357 -8.19 21.08 -25.51
C ILE A 357 -7.47 22.30 -26.09
N LYS A 358 -6.74 23.06 -25.25
CA LYS A 358 -6.06 24.29 -25.64
C LYS A 358 -5.06 24.08 -26.77
N HIS A 359 -4.35 22.95 -26.76
CA HIS A 359 -3.28 22.67 -27.73
C HIS A 359 -3.67 21.65 -28.80
N ASN A 360 -4.94 21.20 -28.80
CA ASN A 360 -5.45 20.19 -29.75
C ASN A 360 -4.65 18.88 -29.72
N PHE A 361 -4.35 18.38 -28.51
CA PHE A 361 -3.54 17.16 -28.30
C PHE A 361 -4.38 15.89 -28.14
N GLY A 362 -5.65 15.89 -28.53
CA GLY A 362 -6.56 14.75 -28.27
C GLY A 362 -6.13 13.41 -28.88
N ASP A 363 -5.27 13.42 -29.91
CA ASP A 363 -4.68 12.22 -30.51
C ASP A 363 -3.35 11.80 -29.85
N ARG A 364 -2.83 12.59 -28.92
CA ARG A 364 -1.52 12.42 -28.24
C ARG A 364 -1.62 12.28 -26.74
N VAL A 365 -2.61 12.90 -26.12
CA VAL A 365 -2.77 12.92 -24.67
C VAL A 365 -4.20 12.55 -24.33
N CYS A 366 -4.38 11.49 -23.55
CA CYS A 366 -5.67 11.10 -23.01
C CYS A 366 -5.73 11.30 -21.50
N VAL A 367 -6.88 11.73 -21.00
CA VAL A 367 -7.13 11.94 -19.57
C VAL A 367 -8.43 11.24 -19.20
N HIS A 368 -8.31 10.06 -18.60
CA HIS A 368 -9.43 9.24 -18.13
C HIS A 368 -9.47 9.23 -16.60
N GLY A 369 -10.68 9.13 -16.04
CA GLY A 369 -10.87 8.81 -14.64
C GLY A 369 -10.31 7.41 -14.33
N PHE A 370 -10.04 7.15 -13.05
CA PHE A 370 -9.53 5.85 -12.64
C PHE A 370 -10.55 4.73 -12.95
N GLU A 371 -10.09 3.73 -13.68
CA GLU A 371 -10.76 2.47 -13.98
C GLU A 371 -9.73 1.37 -13.87
N GLU A 372 -9.95 0.38 -13.01
CA GLU A 372 -8.99 -0.68 -12.69
C GLU A 372 -8.50 -1.42 -13.93
N ASN A 373 -9.43 -1.94 -14.75
CA ASN A 373 -9.08 -2.72 -15.96
C ASN A 373 -8.32 -1.88 -16.99
N LEU A 374 -8.70 -0.61 -17.13
CA LEU A 374 -8.00 0.31 -18.03
C LEU A 374 -6.61 0.66 -17.52
N SER A 375 -6.44 0.80 -16.20
CA SER A 375 -5.15 1.03 -15.57
C SER A 375 -4.22 -0.18 -15.74
N ARG A 376 -4.72 -1.41 -15.53
CA ARG A 376 -3.97 -2.65 -15.76
C ARG A 376 -3.53 -2.78 -17.21
N LEU A 377 -4.43 -2.53 -18.17
CA LEU A 377 -4.09 -2.48 -19.60
C LEU A 377 -3.07 -1.37 -19.89
N GLY A 378 -3.12 -0.24 -19.19
CA GLY A 378 -2.16 0.86 -19.30
C GLY A 378 -0.72 0.44 -18.97
N TYR A 379 -0.49 -0.37 -17.93
CA TYR A 379 0.83 -0.96 -17.65
C TYR A 379 1.34 -1.85 -18.78
N ALA A 380 0.48 -2.67 -19.35
CA ALA A 380 0.86 -3.56 -20.47
C ALA A 380 1.10 -2.79 -21.78
N ALA A 381 0.38 -1.71 -22.02
CA ALA A 381 0.45 -0.90 -23.24
C ALA A 381 1.60 0.10 -23.23
N SER A 382 1.95 0.65 -22.07
CA SER A 382 2.94 1.72 -21.97
C SER A 382 4.38 1.22 -22.10
N ASP A 383 5.26 2.14 -22.45
CA ASP A 383 6.71 1.92 -22.47
C ASP A 383 7.36 2.47 -21.20
N PHE A 384 6.74 3.50 -20.62
CA PHE A 384 7.25 4.20 -19.44
C PHE A 384 6.13 4.53 -18.45
N ILE A 385 6.46 4.48 -17.15
CA ILE A 385 5.60 4.90 -16.05
C ILE A 385 6.11 6.21 -15.47
N LEU A 386 5.24 7.21 -15.35
CA LEU A 386 5.58 8.52 -14.79
C LEU A 386 5.24 8.59 -13.29
N MET A 387 6.25 8.78 -12.46
CA MET A 387 6.11 8.95 -11.01
C MET A 387 7.03 10.06 -10.47
N PRO A 388 6.80 11.33 -10.83
CA PRO A 388 7.59 12.45 -10.33
C PRO A 388 7.14 12.89 -8.94
N SER A 389 6.91 11.95 -8.02
CA SER A 389 6.42 12.23 -6.67
C SER A 389 7.46 13.02 -5.88
N LEU A 390 7.05 14.07 -5.16
CA LEU A 390 7.90 14.84 -4.25
C LEU A 390 8.38 13.98 -3.07
N PHE A 391 7.50 13.15 -2.59
CA PHE A 391 7.81 12.11 -1.61
C PHE A 391 6.97 10.87 -1.90
N GLU A 392 7.53 9.69 -1.65
CA GLU A 392 6.83 8.42 -1.87
C GLU A 392 7.21 7.43 -0.77
N PRO A 393 6.33 7.17 0.21
CA PRO A 393 6.65 6.24 1.28
C PRO A 393 7.08 4.86 0.78
N CYS A 394 6.38 4.32 -0.20
CA CYS A 394 6.76 3.09 -0.90
C CYS A 394 6.57 3.24 -2.41
N GLY A 395 5.32 3.44 -2.84
CA GLY A 395 4.90 3.30 -4.22
C GLY A 395 4.78 1.82 -4.64
N LEU A 396 3.80 1.54 -5.48
CA LEU A 396 3.64 0.23 -6.13
C LEU A 396 3.82 0.31 -7.66
N PRO A 397 3.39 1.40 -8.33
CA PRO A 397 3.44 1.49 -9.78
C PRO A 397 4.85 1.30 -10.37
N GLN A 398 5.90 1.80 -9.71
CA GLN A 398 7.29 1.65 -10.16
C GLN A 398 7.82 0.21 -10.01
N MET A 399 7.15 -0.63 -9.25
CA MET A 399 7.43 -2.07 -9.17
C MET A 399 6.56 -2.87 -10.15
N ILE A 400 5.30 -2.47 -10.33
CA ILE A 400 4.37 -3.08 -11.29
C ILE A 400 4.86 -2.85 -12.72
N GLY A 401 5.26 -1.62 -13.07
CA GLY A 401 5.74 -1.27 -14.41
C GLY A 401 6.79 -2.24 -14.96
N PRO A 402 7.91 -2.48 -14.28
CA PRO A 402 8.92 -3.47 -14.67
C PRO A 402 8.38 -4.87 -14.90
N ILE A 403 7.44 -5.35 -14.07
CA ILE A 403 6.79 -6.66 -14.27
C ILE A 403 6.08 -6.74 -15.63
N TYR A 404 5.46 -5.64 -16.06
CA TYR A 404 4.79 -5.51 -17.36
C TYR A 404 5.73 -5.02 -18.48
N GLY A 405 7.01 -4.80 -18.22
CA GLY A 405 7.98 -4.27 -19.20
C GLY A 405 7.76 -2.80 -19.54
N SER A 406 7.26 -2.00 -18.58
CA SER A 406 7.12 -0.56 -18.65
C SER A 406 8.06 0.09 -17.63
N LEU A 407 9.04 0.87 -18.10
CA LEU A 407 10.14 1.35 -17.26
C LEU A 407 9.74 2.62 -16.49
N PRO A 408 9.97 2.68 -15.18
CA PRO A 408 9.62 3.83 -14.36
C PRO A 408 10.56 5.03 -14.60
N ILE A 409 9.96 6.23 -14.59
CA ILE A 409 10.64 7.53 -14.55
C ILE A 409 10.27 8.17 -13.23
N VAL A 410 11.24 8.33 -12.33
CA VAL A 410 11.00 8.67 -10.93
C VAL A 410 11.91 9.77 -10.41
N TYR A 411 11.43 10.53 -9.43
CA TYR A 411 12.28 11.34 -8.57
C TYR A 411 12.96 10.48 -7.52
N ASP A 412 14.20 10.80 -7.16
CA ASP A 412 15.05 10.06 -6.22
C ASP A 412 14.63 10.32 -4.77
N THR A 413 13.58 9.62 -4.28
CA THR A 413 13.01 9.77 -2.94
C THR A 413 12.34 8.49 -2.44
N GLY A 414 12.39 8.24 -1.14
CA GLY A 414 11.67 7.17 -0.43
C GLY A 414 11.72 5.81 -1.12
N GLY A 415 10.57 5.16 -1.27
CA GLY A 415 10.48 3.86 -1.94
C GLY A 415 10.85 3.88 -3.42
N LEU A 416 10.82 5.02 -4.09
CA LEU A 416 11.32 5.15 -5.46
C LEU A 416 12.84 4.99 -5.52
N HIS A 417 13.56 5.57 -4.55
CA HIS A 417 15.01 5.37 -4.39
C HIS A 417 15.36 3.89 -4.17
N ASP A 418 14.60 3.21 -3.33
CA ASP A 418 14.90 1.83 -2.96
C ASP A 418 14.59 0.81 -4.07
N THR A 419 13.68 1.14 -5.00
CA THR A 419 13.15 0.21 -5.99
C THR A 419 13.56 0.50 -7.44
N VAL A 420 14.04 1.72 -7.72
CA VAL A 420 14.42 2.12 -9.08
C VAL A 420 15.89 2.54 -9.12
N THR A 421 16.65 1.82 -9.91
CA THR A 421 18.04 2.16 -10.23
C THR A 421 18.12 2.69 -11.65
N HIS A 422 18.86 3.79 -11.84
CA HIS A 422 19.04 4.38 -13.18
C HIS A 422 19.63 3.37 -14.17
N LEU A 423 19.03 3.28 -15.35
CA LEU A 423 19.36 2.28 -16.36
C LEU A 423 20.77 2.54 -16.96
N ASP A 424 21.67 1.60 -16.80
CA ASP A 424 22.97 1.53 -17.45
C ASP A 424 22.97 0.37 -18.46
N ILE A 425 22.79 0.70 -19.72
CA ILE A 425 22.72 -0.29 -20.81
C ILE A 425 24.03 -1.02 -21.00
N GLY A 426 25.16 -0.31 -20.86
CA GLY A 426 26.50 -0.86 -21.05
C GLY A 426 26.85 -1.94 -20.04
N ARG A 427 26.32 -1.82 -18.81
CA ARG A 427 26.52 -2.79 -17.75
C ARG A 427 25.34 -3.75 -17.57
N SER A 428 24.27 -3.59 -18.35
CA SER A 428 22.99 -4.31 -18.17
C SER A 428 22.46 -4.26 -16.74
N LYS A 429 22.44 -3.06 -16.13
CA LYS A 429 21.98 -2.78 -14.77
C LYS A 429 20.94 -1.69 -14.76
N GLY A 430 20.15 -1.67 -13.67
CA GLY A 430 19.08 -0.69 -13.49
C GLY A 430 17.80 -1.06 -14.22
N ASN A 431 16.70 -0.40 -13.85
CA ASN A 431 15.35 -0.76 -14.26
C ASN A 431 14.48 0.44 -14.61
N GLY A 432 15.00 1.68 -14.58
CA GLY A 432 14.24 2.89 -14.86
C GLY A 432 15.10 4.13 -15.03
N PHE A 433 14.48 5.30 -14.97
CA PHE A 433 15.15 6.60 -15.14
C PHE A 433 14.92 7.45 -13.90
N VAL A 434 16.01 7.77 -13.19
CA VAL A 434 15.98 8.47 -11.91
C VAL A 434 16.51 9.89 -12.11
N PHE A 435 15.73 10.91 -11.70
CA PHE A 435 16.19 12.30 -11.67
C PHE A 435 16.30 12.79 -10.21
N LYS A 436 17.27 13.70 -9.97
CA LYS A 436 17.70 14.10 -8.61
C LYS A 436 17.22 15.48 -8.18
N HIS A 437 16.72 16.29 -9.09
CA HIS A 437 16.17 17.62 -8.79
C HIS A 437 14.68 17.59 -9.05
N HIS A 438 13.87 17.83 -8.00
CA HIS A 438 12.41 17.81 -8.09
C HIS A 438 11.90 19.10 -8.73
N ASP A 439 12.15 19.23 -10.02
CA ASP A 439 11.71 20.34 -10.86
C ASP A 439 11.36 19.88 -12.29
N ALA A 440 10.78 20.77 -13.06
CA ALA A 440 10.36 20.50 -14.44
C ALA A 440 11.55 20.13 -15.36
N GLN A 441 12.76 20.65 -15.09
CA GLN A 441 13.96 20.36 -15.89
C GLN A 441 14.50 18.97 -15.57
N GLY A 442 14.50 18.56 -14.30
CA GLY A 442 14.87 17.21 -13.86
C GLY A 442 13.97 16.15 -14.49
N LEU A 443 12.64 16.36 -14.42
CA LEU A 443 11.68 15.46 -15.08
C LEU A 443 11.89 15.44 -16.60
N ARG A 444 12.09 16.60 -17.24
CA ARG A 444 12.36 16.68 -18.67
C ARG A 444 13.62 15.89 -19.04
N TRP A 445 14.70 16.05 -18.31
CA TRP A 445 15.93 15.31 -18.53
C TRP A 445 15.69 13.79 -18.48
N ALA A 446 14.94 13.30 -17.49
CA ALA A 446 14.65 11.87 -17.37
C ALA A 446 13.78 11.34 -18.51
N ILE A 447 12.80 12.15 -18.99
CA ILE A 447 12.00 11.84 -20.20
C ILE A 447 12.92 11.77 -21.42
N ASP A 448 13.88 12.67 -21.58
CA ASP A 448 14.82 12.64 -22.70
C ASP A 448 15.73 11.40 -22.66
N GLN A 449 16.18 10.95 -21.46
CA GLN A 449 16.89 9.68 -21.30
C GLN A 449 16.01 8.48 -21.71
N ALA A 450 14.74 8.46 -21.31
CA ALA A 450 13.79 7.44 -21.70
C ALA A 450 13.57 7.41 -23.21
N MET A 451 13.46 8.57 -23.86
CA MET A 451 13.32 8.67 -25.32
C MET A 451 14.60 8.26 -26.07
N ASN A 452 15.77 8.49 -25.51
CA ASN A 452 17.04 7.98 -26.04
C ASN A 452 17.05 6.45 -25.98
N PHE A 453 16.65 5.85 -24.86
CA PHE A 453 16.48 4.39 -24.73
C PHE A 453 15.46 3.84 -25.75
N TYR A 454 14.31 4.50 -25.88
CA TYR A 454 13.26 4.09 -26.85
C TYR A 454 13.78 4.09 -28.30
N SER A 455 14.73 4.96 -28.63
CA SER A 455 15.31 5.11 -29.95
C SER A 455 16.44 4.14 -30.27
N LEU A 456 16.83 3.27 -29.32
CA LEU A 456 17.82 2.22 -29.55
C LEU A 456 17.29 1.19 -30.58
N ILE A 457 18.22 0.50 -31.19
CA ILE A 457 17.86 -0.61 -32.08
C ILE A 457 17.05 -1.68 -31.32
N PRO A 458 15.99 -2.24 -31.94
CA PRO A 458 15.05 -3.13 -31.25
C PRO A 458 15.71 -4.25 -30.45
N PRO A 459 16.69 -5.03 -30.96
CA PRO A 459 17.27 -6.14 -30.19
C PRO A 459 17.92 -5.70 -28.86
N VAL A 460 18.53 -4.52 -28.81
CA VAL A 460 19.16 -4.01 -27.59
C VAL A 460 18.10 -3.59 -26.57
N ARG A 461 17.09 -2.86 -27.05
CA ARG A 461 15.97 -2.42 -26.21
C ARG A 461 15.19 -3.60 -25.65
N GLU A 462 14.84 -4.57 -26.50
CA GLU A 462 14.07 -5.77 -26.15
C GLU A 462 14.81 -6.63 -25.13
N ALA A 463 16.13 -6.83 -25.29
CA ALA A 463 16.93 -7.56 -24.33
C ALA A 463 16.91 -6.92 -22.93
N GLN A 464 16.97 -5.58 -22.84
CA GLN A 464 16.88 -4.87 -21.56
C GLN A 464 15.48 -5.01 -20.94
N ILE A 465 14.39 -4.86 -21.72
CA ILE A 465 13.02 -5.02 -21.22
C ILE A 465 12.82 -6.46 -20.71
N THR A 466 13.25 -7.47 -21.46
CA THR A 466 13.16 -8.88 -21.04
C THR A 466 13.89 -9.15 -19.73
N ARG A 467 15.11 -8.59 -19.56
CA ARG A 467 15.87 -8.68 -18.30
C ARG A 467 15.10 -8.03 -17.15
N ILE A 468 14.65 -6.79 -17.35
CA ILE A 468 13.95 -6.00 -16.33
C ILE A 468 12.66 -6.69 -15.89
N MET A 469 11.91 -7.29 -16.81
CA MET A 469 10.71 -8.06 -16.46
C MET A 469 11.04 -9.25 -15.56
N LYS A 470 12.09 -10.03 -15.90
CA LYS A 470 12.52 -11.18 -15.09
C LYS A 470 13.00 -10.76 -13.70
N GLU A 471 13.82 -9.74 -13.63
CA GLU A 471 14.31 -9.18 -12.36
C GLU A 471 13.17 -8.59 -11.52
N GLY A 472 12.20 -7.91 -12.15
CA GLY A 472 11.03 -7.34 -11.47
C GLY A 472 10.21 -8.40 -10.74
N VAL A 473 9.87 -9.51 -11.41
CA VAL A 473 9.15 -10.63 -10.79
C VAL A 473 9.96 -11.28 -9.66
N ALA A 474 11.27 -11.46 -9.85
CA ALA A 474 12.12 -12.08 -8.83
C ALA A 474 12.34 -11.20 -7.59
N THR A 475 12.34 -9.88 -7.77
CA THR A 475 12.65 -8.92 -6.69
C THR A 475 11.40 -8.48 -5.94
N PHE A 476 10.35 -8.10 -6.67
CA PHE A 476 9.14 -7.49 -6.11
C PHE A 476 8.05 -8.53 -5.89
N ASN A 477 8.22 -9.35 -4.87
CA ASN A 477 7.25 -10.40 -4.50
C ASN A 477 6.95 -10.40 -2.99
N ASN A 478 5.79 -10.94 -2.64
CA ASN A 478 5.29 -10.93 -1.27
C ASN A 478 6.05 -11.86 -0.33
N ASP A 479 6.73 -12.88 -0.82
CA ASP A 479 7.52 -13.78 0.02
C ASP A 479 8.70 -13.03 0.65
N ASN A 480 9.42 -12.23 -0.15
CA ASN A 480 10.52 -11.42 0.35
C ASN A 480 10.04 -10.40 1.42
N THR A 481 8.89 -9.77 1.18
CA THR A 481 8.29 -8.83 2.14
C THR A 481 7.87 -9.55 3.43
N ALA A 482 7.19 -10.68 3.32
CA ALA A 482 6.73 -11.45 4.47
C ALA A 482 7.90 -11.99 5.32
N ASP A 483 9.02 -12.41 4.70
CA ASP A 483 10.22 -12.84 5.41
C ASP A 483 10.79 -11.74 6.32
N GLU A 484 10.75 -10.50 5.85
CA GLU A 484 11.22 -9.35 6.65
C GLU A 484 10.28 -9.07 7.84
N TYR A 485 8.97 -9.22 7.67
CA TYR A 485 8.00 -9.10 8.77
C TYR A 485 8.14 -10.26 9.77
N VAL A 486 8.29 -11.50 9.31
CA VAL A 486 8.49 -12.67 10.18
C VAL A 486 9.69 -12.46 11.08
N LYS A 487 10.83 -11.98 10.57
CA LYS A 487 12.03 -11.67 11.37
C LYS A 487 11.73 -10.68 12.51
N ILE A 488 10.93 -9.64 12.27
CA ILE A 488 10.54 -8.68 13.30
C ILE A 488 9.61 -9.34 14.33
N TYR A 489 8.62 -10.11 13.90
CA TYR A 489 7.70 -10.79 14.80
C TYR A 489 8.43 -11.76 15.72
N GLU A 490 9.35 -12.57 15.19
CA GLU A 490 10.17 -13.51 15.97
C GLU A 490 11.10 -12.78 16.95
N GLN A 491 11.71 -11.67 16.53
CA GLN A 491 12.50 -10.81 17.41
C GLN A 491 11.66 -10.28 18.58
N MET A 492 10.43 -9.84 18.33
CA MET A 492 9.52 -9.30 19.34
C MET A 492 9.01 -10.38 20.29
N LEU A 493 8.67 -11.55 19.75
CA LEU A 493 8.17 -12.70 20.52
C LEU A 493 9.28 -13.48 21.23
N LYS A 494 10.54 -13.32 20.81
CA LYS A 494 11.71 -14.09 21.25
C LYS A 494 11.52 -15.61 21.09
N ARG A 495 10.78 -16.02 20.08
CA ARG A 495 10.53 -17.40 19.70
C ARG A 495 10.18 -17.47 18.21
N PRO A 496 10.34 -18.65 17.57
CA PRO A 496 9.84 -18.84 16.20
C PRO A 496 8.33 -18.55 16.12
N LEU A 497 7.91 -17.95 14.99
CA LEU A 497 6.51 -17.66 14.72
C LEU A 497 5.74 -18.94 14.35
N ILE A 498 6.43 -19.87 13.69
CA ILE A 498 5.92 -21.19 13.29
C ILE A 498 6.67 -22.23 14.13
N SER A 499 5.95 -23.07 14.87
CA SER A 499 6.54 -24.20 15.58
C SER A 499 6.77 -25.34 14.57
N ASP A 500 8.02 -25.78 14.39
CA ASP A 500 8.31 -27.01 13.67
C ASP A 500 7.64 -28.19 14.39
N ILE A 501 6.53 -28.68 13.87
CA ILE A 501 5.83 -29.87 14.41
C ILE A 501 6.72 -31.14 14.35
N SER A 502 7.79 -31.11 13.55
CA SER A 502 8.75 -32.22 13.44
C SER A 502 9.66 -32.42 14.66
N SER A 503 9.75 -31.46 15.60
CA SER A 503 10.62 -31.54 16.76
C SER A 503 9.93 -32.12 18.02
N MET A 504 8.63 -32.41 18.00
CA MET A 504 7.88 -32.99 19.14
C MET A 504 7.77 -34.55 19.13
N GLN A 505 8.39 -35.22 18.20
CA GLN A 505 8.55 -36.69 18.33
C GLN A 505 9.75 -37.00 19.20
N THR A 506 9.60 -36.89 20.52
CA THR A 506 10.45 -37.58 21.47
C THR A 506 10.34 -39.10 21.20
N PRO A 507 11.43 -39.83 20.98
CA PRO A 507 11.35 -41.27 20.84
C PRO A 507 10.85 -41.85 22.17
N ILE A 508 9.71 -42.53 22.11
CA ILE A 508 9.26 -43.39 23.21
C ILE A 508 10.28 -44.52 23.31
N THR A 509 11.16 -44.47 24.28
CA THR A 509 12.05 -45.57 24.65
C THR A 509 11.18 -46.72 25.17
N PRO A 510 11.18 -47.89 24.57
CA PRO A 510 10.46 -49.03 25.13
C PRO A 510 11.13 -49.42 26.47
N ILE A 511 10.36 -49.41 27.53
CA ILE A 511 10.76 -50.02 28.80
C ILE A 511 10.65 -51.53 28.61
N LEU A 512 11.79 -52.23 28.62
CA LEU A 512 11.90 -53.68 28.77
C LEU A 512 11.59 -54.10 30.18
#